data_fe6caac4763962a4157a64bf439f526d
#
_entry.id   fe6caac4763962a4157a64bf439f526d
#
_cell.length_a   1.000
_cell.length_b   1.000
_cell.length_c   1.000
_cell.angle_alpha   90.00
_cell.angle_beta   90.00
_cell.angle_gamma   90.00
#
_symmetry.space_group_name_H-M   'P 1'
#
loop_
_entity.id
_entity.type
_entity.pdbx_description
1 polymer ?
#
loop_
_entity_poly.entity_id
_entity_poly.type
_entity_poly.pdbx_seq_one_letter_code
_entity_poly.pdbx_strand_id
1 'polypeptide(L)'
;MAKVLVMAQVQDGMQWETSLRTHGDVFKTYGLLGPVQFAVSGNEVALCFETADAQAFLKTMNEPQTVEAMKVDGVKRETVKVYVLDKSVF
;
A
#
# COMPACT_ATOMS: atom_id res chain seq x y z
N MET A 1 2.85 12.17 -12.74
CA MET A 1 2.41 11.38 -11.59
C MET A 1 2.21 9.94 -11.99
N ALA A 2 2.54 9.02 -11.11
CA ALA A 2 2.39 7.60 -11.37
C ALA A 2 1.26 7.01 -10.54
N LYS A 3 0.52 6.08 -11.12
CA LYS A 3 -0.50 5.32 -10.42
C LYS A 3 0.10 3.99 -10.00
N VAL A 4 -0.12 3.61 -8.74
CA VAL A 4 0.50 2.43 -8.16
C VAL A 4 -0.57 1.53 -7.56
N LEU A 5 -0.40 0.22 -7.78
CA LEU A 5 -1.24 -0.81 -7.19
C LEU A 5 -0.37 -1.68 -6.30
N VAL A 6 -0.76 -1.82 -5.04
CA VAL A 6 -0.08 -2.69 -4.08
C VAL A 6 -1.03 -3.79 -3.67
N MET A 7 -0.57 -5.02 -3.72
CA MET A 7 -1.35 -6.18 -3.29
C MET A 7 -0.56 -6.96 -2.25
N ALA A 8 -1.27 -7.52 -1.27
CA ALA A 8 -0.62 -8.30 -0.21
C ALA A 8 -1.62 -9.23 0.47
N GLN A 9 -1.10 -10.20 1.20
CA GLN A 9 -1.88 -11.00 2.13
C GLN A 9 -1.65 -10.49 3.54
N VAL A 10 -2.69 -10.52 4.35
CA VAL A 10 -2.65 -10.07 5.74
C VAL A 10 -3.21 -11.17 6.66
N GLN A 11 -2.90 -11.08 7.94
CA GLN A 11 -3.39 -12.05 8.93
C GLN A 11 -4.89 -11.93 9.14
N ASP A 12 -5.40 -10.69 9.14
CA ASP A 12 -6.82 -10.42 9.37
C ASP A 12 -7.21 -9.18 8.55
N GLY A 13 -8.02 -9.39 7.52
CA GLY A 13 -8.43 -8.31 6.63
C GLY A 13 -9.22 -7.21 7.32
N MET A 14 -10.09 -7.56 8.27
CA MET A 14 -10.89 -6.56 9.00
C MET A 14 -10.02 -5.70 9.90
N GLN A 15 -9.06 -6.30 10.58
CA GLN A 15 -8.13 -5.57 11.43
C GLN A 15 -7.25 -4.65 10.59
N TRP A 16 -6.80 -5.14 9.44
CA TRP A 16 -5.99 -4.35 8.52
C TRP A 16 -6.78 -3.12 8.01
N GLU A 17 -8.04 -3.30 7.66
CA GLU A 17 -8.88 -2.19 7.20
C GLU A 17 -9.08 -1.16 8.31
N THR A 18 -9.30 -1.60 9.54
CA THR A 18 -9.46 -0.71 10.68
C THR A 18 -8.19 0.12 10.90
N SER A 19 -7.02 -0.52 10.84
CA SER A 19 -5.74 0.17 10.95
C SER A 19 -5.57 1.19 9.83
N LEU A 20 -5.91 0.82 8.61
CA LEU A 20 -5.80 1.72 7.45
C LEU A 20 -6.65 2.97 7.65
N ARG A 21 -7.89 2.80 8.07
CA ARG A 21 -8.81 3.93 8.29
C ARG A 21 -8.36 4.82 9.44
N THR A 22 -7.77 4.23 10.48
CA THR A 22 -7.31 4.97 11.66
C THR A 22 -6.05 5.76 11.38
N HIS A 23 -5.14 5.20 10.56
CA HIS A 23 -3.82 5.78 10.30
C HIS A 23 -3.68 6.34 8.88
N GLY A 24 -4.79 6.73 8.26
CA GLY A 24 -4.78 7.21 6.88
C GLY A 24 -3.84 8.39 6.64
N ASP A 25 -3.66 9.25 7.63
CA ASP A 25 -2.80 10.44 7.49
C ASP A 25 -1.32 10.07 7.32
N VAL A 26 -0.91 8.89 7.76
CA VAL A 26 0.47 8.43 7.60
C VAL A 26 0.83 8.29 6.12
N PHE A 27 -0.14 7.93 5.28
CA PHE A 27 0.10 7.77 3.85
C PHE A 27 0.54 9.06 3.18
N LYS A 28 0.11 10.21 3.68
CA LYS A 28 0.54 11.49 3.15
C LYS A 28 2.03 11.71 3.34
N THR A 29 2.59 11.19 4.43
CA THR A 29 4.02 11.30 4.70
C THR A 29 4.86 10.41 3.79
N TYR A 30 4.24 9.39 3.18
CA TYR A 30 4.91 8.51 2.22
C TYR A 30 4.81 9.01 0.78
N GLY A 31 4.26 10.20 0.58
CA GLY A 31 4.16 10.80 -0.75
C GLY A 31 3.00 10.29 -1.58
N LEU A 32 1.99 9.70 -0.96
CA LEU A 32 0.79 9.28 -1.67
C LEU A 32 -0.11 10.47 -1.93
N LEU A 33 -0.63 10.58 -3.14
CA LEU A 33 -1.45 11.70 -3.60
C LEU A 33 -2.86 11.22 -3.91
N GLY A 34 -3.81 12.13 -3.72
CA GLY A 34 -5.22 11.87 -4.02
C GLY A 34 -5.82 10.83 -3.10
N PRO A 35 -6.98 10.29 -3.44
CA PRO A 35 -7.59 9.26 -2.61
C PRO A 35 -6.80 7.96 -2.71
N VAL A 36 -6.63 7.32 -1.57
CA VAL A 36 -6.10 5.96 -1.51
C VAL A 36 -7.30 5.03 -1.54
N GLN A 37 -7.47 4.34 -2.65
CA GLN A 37 -8.56 3.37 -2.81
C GLN A 37 -8.05 2.00 -2.39
N PHE A 38 -8.92 1.21 -1.78
CA PHE A 38 -8.51 -0.10 -1.33
C PHE A 38 -9.66 -1.11 -1.43
N ALA A 39 -9.30 -2.38 -1.44
CA ALA A 39 -10.25 -3.47 -1.42
C ALA A 39 -9.75 -4.56 -0.48
N VAL A 40 -10.67 -5.24 0.18
CA VAL A 40 -10.36 -6.36 1.07
C VAL A 40 -11.22 -7.55 0.63
N SER A 41 -10.57 -8.68 0.40
CA SER A 41 -11.25 -9.92 0.06
C SER A 41 -10.66 -11.03 0.94
N GLY A 42 -11.38 -11.36 2.03
CA GLY A 42 -10.84 -12.29 3.01
C GLY A 42 -9.56 -11.72 3.65
N ASN A 43 -8.46 -12.41 3.46
CA ASN A 43 -7.15 -11.97 3.96
C ASN A 43 -6.25 -11.43 2.84
N GLU A 44 -6.81 -11.13 1.69
CA GLU A 44 -6.11 -10.46 0.61
C GLU A 44 -6.54 -9.01 0.53
N VAL A 45 -5.58 -8.11 0.34
CA VAL A 45 -5.84 -6.67 0.28
C VAL A 45 -5.16 -6.06 -0.92
N ALA A 46 -5.73 -4.96 -1.40
CA ALA A 46 -5.18 -4.20 -2.50
C ALA A 46 -5.33 -2.71 -2.22
N LEU A 47 -4.32 -1.93 -2.59
CA LEU A 47 -4.32 -0.48 -2.48
C LEU A 47 -4.02 0.12 -3.85
N CYS A 48 -4.72 1.16 -4.21
CA CYS A 48 -4.46 1.90 -5.44
C CYS A 48 -4.40 3.40 -5.12
N PHE A 49 -3.34 4.04 -5.57
CA PHE A 49 -3.12 5.46 -5.29
C PHE A 49 -2.17 6.07 -6.33
N GLU A 50 -2.04 7.39 -6.29
CA GLU A 50 -1.09 8.10 -7.14
C GLU A 50 0.08 8.59 -6.28
N THR A 51 1.26 8.68 -6.89
CA THR A 51 2.45 9.24 -6.26
C THR A 51 3.19 10.11 -7.27
N ALA A 52 3.85 11.15 -6.78
CA ALA A 52 4.64 12.03 -7.64
C ALA A 52 5.88 11.32 -8.20
N ASP A 53 6.44 10.38 -7.43
CA ASP A 53 7.67 9.67 -7.80
C ASP A 53 7.56 8.20 -7.36
N ALA A 54 7.32 7.33 -8.34
CA ALA A 54 7.16 5.90 -8.09
C ALA A 54 8.44 5.26 -7.53
N GLN A 55 9.61 5.74 -7.99
CA GLN A 55 10.89 5.19 -7.51
C GLN A 55 11.11 5.54 -6.04
N ALA A 56 10.78 6.76 -5.63
CA ALA A 56 10.86 7.15 -4.23
C ALA A 56 9.92 6.32 -3.37
N PHE A 57 8.71 6.03 -3.87
CA PHE A 57 7.77 5.17 -3.17
C PHE A 57 8.32 3.75 -2.99
N LEU A 58 8.87 3.16 -4.06
CA LEU A 58 9.46 1.82 -3.99
C LEU A 58 10.61 1.77 -2.97
N LYS A 59 11.39 2.82 -2.89
CA LYS A 59 12.48 2.93 -1.93
C LYS A 59 11.94 2.97 -0.50
N THR A 60 10.88 3.73 -0.28
CA THR A 60 10.20 3.82 1.03
C THR A 60 9.69 2.47 1.48
N MET A 61 9.17 1.65 0.56
CA MET A 61 8.64 0.33 0.89
C MET A 61 9.71 -0.62 1.47
N ASN A 62 10.98 -0.37 1.19
CA ASN A 62 12.08 -1.19 1.66
C ASN A 62 12.75 -0.62 2.91
N GLU A 63 12.31 0.52 3.42
CA GLU A 63 12.88 1.11 4.63
C GLU A 63 12.50 0.30 5.88
N PRO A 64 13.41 0.19 6.87
CA PRO A 64 13.14 -0.61 8.07
C PRO A 64 11.87 -0.21 8.81
N GLN A 65 11.58 1.07 8.91
CA GLN A 65 10.39 1.56 9.59
C GLN A 65 9.10 1.17 8.87
N THR A 66 9.12 1.12 7.53
CA THR A 66 7.99 0.67 6.73
C THR A 66 7.76 -0.82 6.92
N VAL A 67 8.83 -1.61 6.89
CA VAL A 67 8.77 -3.06 7.12
C VAL A 67 8.20 -3.34 8.50
N GLU A 68 8.62 -2.61 9.52
CA GLU A 68 8.12 -2.77 10.88
C GLU A 68 6.64 -2.40 10.98
N ALA A 69 6.21 -1.33 10.32
CA ALA A 69 4.80 -0.91 10.30
C ALA A 69 3.93 -1.98 9.66
N MET A 70 4.37 -2.59 8.56
CA MET A 70 3.65 -3.68 7.91
C MET A 70 3.50 -4.88 8.84
N LYS A 71 4.55 -5.19 9.59
CA LYS A 71 4.55 -6.31 10.52
C LYS A 71 3.54 -6.09 11.64
N VAL A 72 3.47 -4.87 12.16
CA VAL A 72 2.50 -4.49 13.20
C VAL A 72 1.07 -4.62 12.68
N ASP A 73 0.83 -4.27 11.42
CA ASP A 73 -0.49 -4.35 10.78
C ASP A 73 -0.84 -5.75 10.30
N GLY A 74 0.03 -6.73 10.52
CA GLY A 74 -0.22 -8.11 10.14
C GLY A 74 -0.03 -8.40 8.65
N VAL A 75 0.67 -7.54 7.94
CA VAL A 75 0.96 -7.74 6.52
C VAL A 75 2.07 -8.79 6.37
N LYS A 76 1.82 -9.78 5.52
CA LYS A 76 2.82 -10.78 5.19
C LYS A 76 3.76 -10.21 4.13
N ARG A 77 4.92 -9.74 4.58
CA ARG A 77 5.88 -8.99 3.77
C ARG A 77 6.26 -9.70 2.48
N GLU A 78 6.43 -11.02 2.53
CA GLU A 78 6.82 -11.84 1.39
C GLU A 78 5.75 -11.93 0.29
N THR A 79 4.51 -11.54 0.61
CA THR A 79 3.40 -11.55 -0.35
C THR A 79 3.17 -10.19 -1.00
N VAL A 80 3.86 -9.15 -0.55
CA VAL A 80 3.66 -7.79 -1.05
C VAL A 80 4.13 -7.70 -2.50
N LYS A 81 3.23 -7.22 -3.37
CA LYS A 81 3.53 -6.98 -4.79
C LYS A 81 3.16 -5.55 -5.12
N VAL A 82 4.04 -4.86 -5.82
CA VAL A 82 3.84 -3.47 -6.21
C VAL A 82 3.87 -3.40 -7.72
N TYR A 83 2.84 -2.80 -8.29
CA TYR A 83 2.72 -2.60 -9.74
C TYR A 83 2.61 -1.11 -10.03
N VAL A 84 3.42 -0.62 -10.95
CA VAL A 84 3.29 0.74 -11.47
C VAL A 84 2.44 0.65 -12.73
N LEU A 85 1.31 1.34 -12.74
CA LEU A 85 0.37 1.28 -13.85
C LEU A 85 0.78 2.34 -14.90
N ASP A 86 1.72 1.98 -15.74
CA ASP A 86 2.33 2.85 -16.72
C ASP A 86 1.96 2.51 -18.17
N LYS A 87 1.05 1.56 -18.36
CA LYS A 87 0.62 1.11 -19.68
C LYS A 87 -0.89 1.10 -19.78
N SER A 88 -1.39 1.40 -20.97
CA SER A 88 -2.83 1.44 -21.23
C SER A 88 -3.13 0.76 -22.57
N VAL A 89 -4.30 0.14 -22.65
CA VAL A 89 -4.76 -0.48 -23.89
C VAL A 89 -5.36 0.58 -24.84
N PHE A 90 -6.00 1.59 -24.26
CA PHE A 90 -6.58 2.70 -25.01
C PHE A 90 -6.66 3.96 -24.19
#